data_fb418e818516355d0429ae78c7994168
#
_entry.id   fb418e818516355d0429ae78c7994168
#
_cell.length_a   1.000
_cell.length_b   1.000
_cell.length_c   1.000
_cell.angle_alpha   90.00
_cell.angle_beta   90.00
_cell.angle_gamma   90.00
#
_symmetry.space_group_name_H-M   'P 1'
#
loop_
_entity.id
_entity.type
_entity.pdbx_description
1 polymer ?
#
loop_
_entity_poly.entity_id
_entity_poly.type
_entity_poly.pdbx_seq_one_letter_code
_entity_poly.pdbx_strand_id
1 'polypeptide(L)'
;MQSGEVLSDCSVVLASTMPLTQQLARQAEDLVGAPVLEIYGSTETGVLAMRRPAREAAWEPVSGVRVESVSDGTMAYGSHFQSPARVADQIEIDTPASFRLLGRSTDMIKIGGRRASLAGLNLLLQDLPGLEDGVLYLPTTTNPTERLCLIYCGPALDRADVERWLRTRVDPAFLPRTFIRVDKLPRSESGKLPRHALDALFAARQRGAKPPATGGKT
;
A
#
# COMPACT_ATOMS: atom_id res chain seq x y z
N MET A 1 -20.85 16.58 -7.83
CA MET A 1 -21.60 15.61 -8.66
C MET A 1 -20.76 15.35 -9.88
N GLN A 2 -20.01 14.23 -9.89
CA GLN A 2 -19.27 13.80 -11.10
C GLN A 2 -20.27 13.08 -11.99
N SER A 3 -20.28 13.45 -13.26
CA SER A 3 -21.10 12.86 -14.31
C SER A 3 -20.80 11.36 -14.40
N GLY A 4 -21.79 10.53 -14.07
CA GLY A 4 -21.72 9.09 -14.25
C GLY A 4 -21.87 8.74 -15.74
N GLU A 5 -20.85 8.98 -16.54
CA GLU A 5 -20.75 8.32 -17.85
C GLU A 5 -20.46 6.84 -17.60
N VAL A 6 -21.44 6.01 -17.87
CA VAL A 6 -21.25 4.55 -17.91
C VAL A 6 -20.39 4.25 -19.13
N LEU A 7 -19.21 3.65 -18.91
CA LEU A 7 -18.36 3.16 -20.00
C LEU A 7 -19.00 1.89 -20.61
N SER A 8 -19.98 2.08 -21.49
CA SER A 8 -20.85 1.02 -22.00
C SER A 8 -20.14 -0.07 -22.85
N ASP A 9 -18.89 0.15 -23.27
CA ASP A 9 -18.15 -0.74 -24.15
C ASP A 9 -16.77 -1.17 -23.57
N CYS A 10 -16.61 -1.09 -22.25
CA CYS A 10 -15.36 -1.50 -21.60
C CYS A 10 -15.36 -3.02 -21.40
N SER A 11 -14.42 -3.73 -22.04
CA SER A 11 -14.25 -5.18 -21.85
C SER A 11 -13.32 -5.55 -20.70
N VAL A 12 -12.38 -4.67 -20.35
CA VAL A 12 -11.40 -4.85 -19.28
C VAL A 12 -10.80 -3.51 -18.85
N VAL A 13 -10.55 -3.34 -17.56
CA VAL A 13 -9.79 -2.22 -17.01
C VAL A 13 -8.40 -2.73 -16.62
N LEU A 14 -7.35 -2.04 -17.07
CA LEU A 14 -5.98 -2.32 -16.67
C LEU A 14 -5.52 -1.29 -15.63
N ALA A 15 -5.07 -1.76 -14.48
CA ALA A 15 -4.51 -0.95 -13.41
C ALA A 15 -3.02 -1.27 -13.22
N SER A 16 -2.22 -0.25 -12.96
CA SER A 16 -0.79 -0.38 -12.68
C SER A 16 -0.31 0.74 -11.77
N THR A 17 0.96 0.69 -11.35
CA THR A 17 1.67 1.76 -10.62
C THR A 17 1.43 1.75 -9.11
N MET A 18 0.20 1.60 -8.64
CA MET A 18 -0.13 1.53 -7.21
C MET A 18 -0.92 0.26 -6.92
N PRO A 19 -0.64 -0.41 -5.78
CA PRO A 19 -1.40 -1.59 -5.39
C PRO A 19 -2.89 -1.27 -5.24
N LEU A 20 -3.74 -2.14 -5.78
CA LEU A 20 -5.18 -2.01 -5.71
C LEU A 20 -5.74 -2.94 -4.63
N THR A 21 -6.56 -2.41 -3.71
CA THR A 21 -7.22 -3.25 -2.70
C THR A 21 -8.35 -4.07 -3.33
N GLN A 22 -8.67 -5.20 -2.71
CA GLN A 22 -9.78 -6.04 -3.16
C GLN A 22 -11.10 -5.28 -3.17
N GLN A 23 -11.35 -4.47 -2.13
CA GLN A 23 -12.57 -3.69 -2.01
C GLN A 23 -12.70 -2.67 -3.14
N LEU A 24 -11.63 -1.89 -3.40
CA LEU A 24 -11.64 -0.88 -4.47
C LEU A 24 -11.76 -1.52 -5.85
N ALA A 25 -11.11 -2.68 -6.06
CA ALA A 25 -11.24 -3.42 -7.32
C ALA A 25 -12.67 -3.90 -7.55
N ARG A 26 -13.35 -4.43 -6.54
CA ARG A 26 -14.77 -4.82 -6.63
C ARG A 26 -15.67 -3.63 -6.95
N GLN A 27 -15.50 -2.52 -6.24
CA GLN A 27 -16.27 -1.29 -6.49
C GLN A 27 -16.07 -0.77 -7.92
N ALA A 28 -14.83 -0.84 -8.43
CA ALA A 28 -14.54 -0.44 -9.81
C ALA A 28 -15.18 -1.39 -10.82
N GLU A 29 -15.12 -2.71 -10.60
CA GLU A 29 -15.79 -3.70 -11.44
C GLU A 29 -17.31 -3.52 -11.45
N ASP A 30 -17.92 -3.28 -10.29
CA ASP A 30 -19.37 -3.02 -10.17
C ASP A 30 -19.79 -1.73 -10.91
N LEU A 31 -18.94 -0.70 -10.86
CA LEU A 31 -19.21 0.58 -11.52
C LEU A 31 -19.07 0.50 -13.04
N VAL A 32 -18.04 -0.20 -13.52
CA VAL A 32 -17.68 -0.23 -14.95
C VAL A 32 -18.36 -1.41 -15.68
N GLY A 33 -18.77 -2.45 -14.95
CA GLY A 33 -19.32 -3.68 -15.55
C GLY A 33 -18.25 -4.57 -16.23
N ALA A 34 -16.98 -4.35 -15.96
CA ALA A 34 -15.86 -5.06 -16.58
C ALA A 34 -14.82 -5.48 -15.53
N PRO A 35 -14.06 -6.58 -15.74
CA PRO A 35 -13.02 -7.01 -14.83
C PRO A 35 -11.88 -6.00 -14.76
N VAL A 36 -11.34 -5.80 -13.55
CA VAL A 36 -10.13 -5.01 -13.32
C VAL A 36 -8.95 -5.96 -13.17
N LEU A 37 -7.99 -5.85 -14.08
CA LEU A 37 -6.73 -6.58 -14.03
C LEU A 37 -5.61 -5.63 -13.60
N GLU A 38 -4.87 -6.02 -12.58
CA GLU A 38 -3.70 -5.30 -12.12
C GLU A 38 -2.45 -5.90 -12.74
N ILE A 39 -1.57 -5.03 -13.23
CA ILE A 39 -0.32 -5.40 -13.91
C ILE A 39 0.85 -5.12 -12.97
N TYR A 40 1.74 -6.09 -12.82
CA TYR A 40 3.01 -5.97 -12.12
C TYR A 40 4.18 -6.05 -13.10
N GLY A 41 5.08 -5.10 -12.97
CA GLY A 41 6.29 -5.01 -13.80
C GLY A 41 6.96 -3.64 -13.69
N SER A 42 7.94 -3.40 -14.54
CA SER A 42 8.67 -2.12 -14.61
C SER A 42 8.96 -1.76 -16.06
N THR A 43 9.49 -0.55 -16.28
CA THR A 43 9.92 -0.12 -17.63
C THR A 43 10.98 -1.06 -18.20
N GLU A 44 11.86 -1.58 -17.35
CA GLU A 44 12.98 -2.44 -17.72
C GLU A 44 12.56 -3.88 -18.04
N THR A 45 11.51 -4.34 -17.40
CA THR A 45 11.04 -5.74 -17.51
C THR A 45 9.79 -5.90 -18.36
N GLY A 46 9.07 -4.82 -18.63
CA GLY A 46 7.70 -4.94 -19.10
C GLY A 46 6.81 -5.62 -18.05
N VAL A 47 5.75 -6.28 -18.50
CA VAL A 47 4.83 -7.01 -17.63
C VAL A 47 5.43 -8.32 -17.16
N LEU A 48 5.52 -8.53 -15.86
CA LEU A 48 5.99 -9.77 -15.23
C LEU A 48 4.84 -10.66 -14.79
N ALA A 49 3.78 -10.07 -14.24
CA ALA A 49 2.65 -10.81 -13.72
C ALA A 49 1.36 -9.97 -13.79
N MET A 50 0.23 -10.65 -13.67
CA MET A 50 -1.09 -10.03 -13.60
C MET A 50 -1.89 -10.69 -12.47
N ARG A 51 -2.89 -9.97 -11.96
CA ARG A 51 -3.92 -10.53 -11.08
C ARG A 51 -5.25 -9.82 -11.28
N ARG A 52 -6.32 -10.43 -10.79
CA ARG A 52 -7.64 -9.79 -10.65
C ARG A 52 -7.91 -9.51 -9.16
N PRO A 53 -7.57 -8.31 -8.62
CA PRO A 53 -7.61 -8.05 -7.18
C PRO A 53 -8.98 -8.29 -6.55
N ALA A 54 -10.07 -8.11 -7.31
CA ALA A 54 -11.43 -8.38 -6.85
C ALA A 54 -11.65 -9.84 -6.43
N ARG A 55 -10.87 -10.78 -6.97
CA ARG A 55 -11.00 -12.23 -6.74
C ARG A 55 -9.88 -12.79 -5.85
N GLU A 56 -8.64 -12.39 -6.11
CA GLU A 56 -7.47 -13.03 -5.51
C GLU A 56 -6.34 -12.03 -5.21
N ALA A 57 -5.55 -12.37 -4.19
CA ALA A 57 -4.38 -11.60 -3.81
C ALA A 57 -3.11 -12.06 -4.53
N ALA A 58 -3.10 -13.31 -5.01
CA ALA A 58 -1.95 -13.92 -5.69
C ALA A 58 -1.74 -13.31 -7.07
N TRP A 59 -0.48 -13.24 -7.48
CA TRP A 59 -0.05 -12.81 -8.80
C TRP A 59 0.31 -14.02 -9.65
N GLU A 60 -0.11 -14.02 -10.89
CA GLU A 60 0.21 -15.05 -11.87
C GLU A 60 1.24 -14.49 -12.87
N PRO A 61 2.43 -15.09 -13.00
CA PRO A 61 3.38 -14.71 -14.04
C PRO A 61 2.73 -14.79 -15.43
N VAL A 62 3.00 -13.79 -16.27
CA VAL A 62 2.54 -13.88 -17.67
C VAL A 62 3.27 -14.99 -18.43
N SER A 63 2.68 -15.45 -19.52
CA SER A 63 3.26 -16.53 -20.33
C SER A 63 4.72 -16.25 -20.70
N GLY A 64 5.58 -17.24 -20.48
CA GLY A 64 7.02 -17.14 -20.75
C GLY A 64 7.83 -16.38 -19.69
N VAL A 65 7.20 -15.96 -18.58
CA VAL A 65 7.88 -15.37 -17.43
C VAL A 65 7.95 -16.35 -16.28
N ARG A 66 9.10 -16.40 -15.62
CA ARG A 66 9.36 -17.11 -14.37
C ARG A 66 9.98 -16.16 -13.37
N VAL A 67 9.57 -16.23 -12.12
CA VAL A 67 10.11 -15.43 -11.02
C VAL A 67 10.68 -16.34 -9.94
N GLU A 68 11.76 -15.88 -9.29
CA GLU A 68 12.40 -16.57 -8.16
C GLU A 68 12.68 -15.59 -7.04
N SER A 69 12.41 -15.98 -5.81
CA SER A 69 12.78 -15.20 -4.63
C SER A 69 14.28 -15.34 -4.39
N VAL A 70 14.97 -14.21 -4.18
CA VAL A 70 16.37 -14.14 -3.80
C VAL A 70 16.54 -13.33 -2.52
N SER A 71 17.73 -13.34 -1.92
CA SER A 71 17.98 -12.76 -0.59
C SER A 71 17.56 -11.30 -0.43
N ASP A 72 17.60 -10.52 -1.50
CA ASP A 72 17.35 -9.07 -1.49
C ASP A 72 16.46 -8.60 -2.65
N GLY A 73 15.49 -9.43 -3.05
CA GLY A 73 14.52 -9.10 -4.08
C GLY A 73 14.01 -10.31 -4.83
N THR A 74 13.74 -10.13 -6.10
CA THR A 74 13.23 -11.14 -7.02
C THR A 74 14.07 -11.16 -8.29
N MET A 75 14.40 -12.36 -8.77
CA MET A 75 14.95 -12.55 -10.12
C MET A 75 13.80 -12.92 -11.06
N ALA A 76 13.68 -12.19 -12.15
CA ALA A 76 12.72 -12.45 -13.21
C ALA A 76 13.43 -12.93 -14.47
N TYR A 77 12.87 -13.96 -15.08
CA TYR A 77 13.33 -14.59 -16.31
C TYR A 77 12.20 -14.55 -17.32
N GLY A 78 12.49 -14.12 -18.53
CA GLY A 78 11.47 -14.05 -19.59
C GLY A 78 12.10 -13.92 -20.96
N SER A 79 11.39 -14.40 -21.98
CA SER A 79 11.88 -14.39 -23.37
C SER A 79 11.89 -12.98 -24.00
N HIS A 80 11.21 -12.01 -23.38
CA HIS A 80 11.07 -10.65 -23.87
C HIS A 80 12.11 -9.69 -23.29
N PHE A 81 13.02 -10.14 -22.42
CA PHE A 81 14.17 -9.37 -21.99
C PHE A 81 15.49 -10.11 -22.20
N GLN A 82 16.55 -9.36 -22.49
CA GLN A 82 17.83 -9.92 -22.97
C GLN A 82 18.57 -10.74 -21.91
N SER A 83 18.36 -10.47 -20.64
CA SER A 83 19.00 -11.15 -19.51
C SER A 83 18.06 -11.16 -18.31
N PRO A 84 18.27 -12.10 -17.36
CA PRO A 84 17.49 -12.11 -16.13
C PRO A 84 17.50 -10.75 -15.45
N ALA A 85 16.33 -10.25 -15.10
CA ALA A 85 16.17 -8.94 -14.50
C ALA A 85 15.99 -9.06 -12.98
N ARG A 86 16.65 -8.17 -12.23
CA ARG A 86 16.46 -8.07 -10.81
C ARG A 86 15.39 -7.04 -10.48
N VAL A 87 14.41 -7.45 -9.68
CA VAL A 87 13.35 -6.58 -9.17
C VAL A 87 13.53 -6.41 -7.68
N ALA A 88 13.38 -5.17 -7.18
CA ALA A 88 13.59 -4.85 -5.76
C ALA A 88 12.47 -5.36 -4.85
N ASP A 89 11.33 -5.74 -5.42
CA ASP A 89 10.22 -6.29 -4.67
C ASP A 89 10.52 -7.72 -4.23
N GLN A 90 10.23 -8.05 -2.98
CA GLN A 90 10.31 -9.41 -2.46
C GLN A 90 8.99 -10.13 -2.72
N ILE A 91 9.09 -11.41 -3.00
CA ILE A 91 7.94 -12.28 -3.26
C ILE A 91 7.96 -13.50 -2.33
N GLU A 92 6.79 -14.04 -2.09
CA GLU A 92 6.56 -15.36 -1.52
C GLU A 92 5.91 -16.23 -2.61
N ILE A 93 6.56 -17.33 -2.95
CA ILE A 93 6.03 -18.27 -3.93
C ILE A 93 4.96 -19.12 -3.25
N ASP A 94 3.72 -19.03 -3.73
CA ASP A 94 2.61 -19.85 -3.24
C ASP A 94 2.55 -21.20 -3.96
N THR A 95 2.69 -21.16 -5.30
CA THR A 95 2.74 -22.33 -6.18
C THR A 95 3.74 -22.07 -7.31
N PRO A 96 4.11 -23.06 -8.12
CA PRO A 96 4.93 -22.81 -9.31
C PRO A 96 4.35 -21.80 -10.30
N ALA A 97 3.03 -21.53 -10.21
CA ALA A 97 2.30 -20.64 -11.12
C ALA A 97 1.81 -19.34 -10.41
N SER A 98 2.08 -19.14 -9.12
CA SER A 98 1.59 -17.98 -8.40
C SER A 98 2.49 -17.54 -7.25
N PHE A 99 2.49 -16.24 -6.95
CA PHE A 99 3.26 -15.65 -5.86
C PHE A 99 2.51 -14.46 -5.24
N ARG A 100 2.95 -14.06 -4.04
CA ARG A 100 2.52 -12.83 -3.38
C ARG A 100 3.65 -11.82 -3.35
N LEU A 101 3.32 -10.56 -3.55
CA LEU A 101 4.24 -9.45 -3.31
C LEU A 101 4.31 -9.18 -1.81
N LEU A 102 5.51 -9.23 -1.25
CA LEU A 102 5.78 -8.87 0.15
C LEU A 102 6.17 -7.40 0.31
N GLY A 103 6.38 -6.68 -0.80
CA GLY A 103 6.86 -5.31 -0.85
C GLY A 103 8.37 -5.21 -1.08
N ARG A 104 8.88 -3.98 -1.14
CA ARG A 104 10.31 -3.74 -1.41
C ARG A 104 11.15 -4.03 -0.18
N SER A 105 12.37 -4.50 -0.39
CA SER A 105 13.33 -4.68 0.70
C SER A 105 13.63 -3.37 1.45
N THR A 106 13.58 -2.24 0.76
CA THR A 106 13.72 -0.88 1.33
C THR A 106 12.54 -0.47 2.23
N ASP A 107 11.36 -1.09 2.04
CA ASP A 107 10.14 -0.80 2.79
C ASP A 107 9.90 -1.79 3.93
N MET A 108 10.81 -2.76 4.07
CA MET A 108 10.72 -3.75 5.16
C MET A 108 11.11 -3.11 6.49
N ILE A 109 10.20 -3.18 7.43
CA ILE A 109 10.44 -2.78 8.82
C ILE A 109 10.62 -4.00 9.70
N LYS A 110 11.49 -3.87 10.71
CA LYS A 110 11.72 -4.90 11.72
C LYS A 110 11.35 -4.36 13.09
N ILE A 111 10.35 -4.94 13.71
CA ILE A 111 9.86 -4.55 15.04
C ILE A 111 9.71 -5.80 15.90
N GLY A 112 10.36 -5.83 17.06
CA GLY A 112 10.26 -6.96 17.98
C GLY A 112 10.72 -8.30 17.37
N GLY A 113 11.71 -8.27 16.46
CA GLY A 113 12.20 -9.47 15.76
C GLY A 113 11.36 -9.91 14.56
N ARG A 114 10.17 -9.35 14.37
CA ARG A 114 9.29 -9.64 13.24
C ARG A 114 9.53 -8.67 12.09
N ARG A 115 9.24 -9.09 10.86
CA ARG A 115 9.38 -8.29 9.64
C ARG A 115 8.01 -8.09 8.99
N ALA A 116 7.76 -6.89 8.48
CA ALA A 116 6.59 -6.59 7.65
C ALA A 116 6.94 -5.54 6.59
N SER A 117 6.21 -5.55 5.50
CA SER A 117 6.25 -4.46 4.51
C SER A 117 5.42 -3.29 4.99
N LEU A 118 6.03 -2.12 5.10
CA LEU A 118 5.31 -0.89 5.43
C LEU A 118 4.29 -0.52 4.34
N ALA A 119 4.64 -0.78 3.08
CA ALA A 119 3.71 -0.62 1.96
C ALA A 119 2.50 -1.57 2.07
N GLY A 120 2.73 -2.85 2.44
CA GLY A 120 1.66 -3.82 2.67
C GLY A 120 0.73 -3.42 3.81
N LEU A 121 1.29 -2.90 4.92
CA LEU A 121 0.50 -2.39 6.03
C LEU A 121 -0.33 -1.15 5.63
N ASN A 122 0.23 -0.28 4.79
CA ASN A 122 -0.48 0.89 4.27
C ASN A 122 -1.57 0.51 3.26
N LEU A 123 -1.34 -0.53 2.46
CA LEU A 123 -2.36 -1.06 1.58
C LEU A 123 -3.56 -1.60 2.39
N LEU A 124 -3.28 -2.43 3.38
CA LEU A 124 -4.32 -2.95 4.28
C LEU A 124 -5.12 -1.82 4.96
N LEU A 125 -4.45 -0.73 5.34
CA LEU A 125 -5.11 0.42 5.97
C LEU A 125 -6.20 1.05 5.09
N GLN A 126 -6.07 0.97 3.76
CA GLN A 126 -7.06 1.53 2.83
C GLN A 126 -8.43 0.82 2.91
N ASP A 127 -8.47 -0.40 3.44
CA ASP A 127 -9.71 -1.15 3.66
C ASP A 127 -10.41 -0.78 4.98
N LEU A 128 -9.87 0.17 5.77
CA LEU A 128 -10.50 0.62 7.01
C LEU A 128 -11.78 1.40 6.71
N PRO A 129 -12.97 0.92 7.15
CA PRO A 129 -14.23 1.60 6.88
C PRO A 129 -14.26 3.02 7.47
N GLY A 130 -14.64 3.99 6.67
CA GLY A 130 -14.71 5.40 7.07
C GLY A 130 -13.37 6.14 7.03
N LEU A 131 -12.29 5.49 6.62
CA LEU A 131 -11.01 6.16 6.36
C LEU A 131 -11.12 6.97 5.06
N GLU A 132 -10.84 8.27 5.13
CA GLU A 132 -10.70 9.12 3.95
C GLU A 132 -9.26 9.13 3.43
N ASP A 133 -8.30 9.20 4.34
CA ASP A 133 -6.88 9.09 4.05
C ASP A 133 -6.11 8.67 5.30
N GLY A 134 -4.99 7.98 5.11
CA GLY A 134 -4.19 7.52 6.24
C GLY A 134 -2.83 6.98 5.84
N VAL A 135 -1.90 7.01 6.78
CA VAL A 135 -0.56 6.45 6.61
C VAL A 135 -0.02 5.88 7.90
N LEU A 136 0.43 4.64 7.84
CA LEU A 136 1.32 4.04 8.82
C LEU A 136 2.75 4.40 8.43
N TYR A 137 3.53 4.93 9.36
CA TYR A 137 4.95 5.18 9.14
C TYR A 137 5.77 4.93 10.40
N LEU A 138 7.05 4.67 10.22
CA LEU A 138 8.00 4.54 11.32
C LEU A 138 8.72 5.88 11.49
N PRO A 139 8.49 6.61 12.60
CA PRO A 139 9.13 7.89 12.85
C PRO A 139 10.65 7.78 12.90
N THR A 140 11.35 8.80 12.42
CA THR A 140 12.79 8.91 12.57
C THR A 140 13.10 9.48 13.95
N THR A 141 13.41 8.60 14.90
CA THR A 141 13.76 9.00 16.26
C THR A 141 15.06 8.34 16.69
N THR A 142 15.68 8.89 17.74
CA THR A 142 16.83 8.28 18.38
C THR A 142 16.45 7.11 19.32
N ASN A 143 15.15 6.85 19.48
CA ASN A 143 14.66 5.80 20.36
C ASN A 143 14.64 4.44 19.63
N PRO A 144 15.48 3.45 20.01
CA PRO A 144 15.54 2.15 19.36
C PRO A 144 14.27 1.30 19.58
N THR A 145 13.39 1.69 20.50
CA THR A 145 12.10 1.02 20.75
C THR A 145 10.92 1.67 20.03
N GLU A 146 11.21 2.56 19.09
CA GLU A 146 10.14 3.27 18.36
C GLU A 146 9.19 2.29 17.66
N ARG A 147 7.96 2.71 17.59
CA ARG A 147 6.84 1.93 17.04
C ARG A 147 6.17 2.72 15.93
N LEU A 148 5.39 2.01 15.13
CA LEU A 148 4.58 2.64 14.10
C LEU A 148 3.69 3.75 14.66
N CYS A 149 3.58 4.81 13.90
CA CYS A 149 2.63 5.88 14.07
C CYS A 149 1.59 5.79 12.96
N LEU A 150 0.32 5.91 13.29
CA LEU A 150 -0.78 6.08 12.35
C LEU A 150 -1.22 7.54 12.35
N ILE A 151 -1.14 8.18 11.18
CA ILE A 151 -1.73 9.50 10.92
C ILE A 151 -2.91 9.27 9.99
N TYR A 152 -4.10 9.77 10.34
CA TYR A 152 -5.32 9.45 9.59
C TYR A 152 -6.35 10.59 9.64
N CYS A 153 -7.22 10.64 8.65
CA CYS A 153 -8.42 11.45 8.62
C CYS A 153 -9.65 10.62 8.23
N GLY A 154 -10.79 11.06 8.72
CA GLY A 154 -12.09 10.46 8.50
C GLY A 154 -13.07 11.00 9.55
N PRO A 155 -14.21 11.57 9.16
CA PRO A 155 -15.10 12.33 10.07
C PRO A 155 -15.72 11.46 11.16
N ALA A 156 -15.99 10.19 10.85
CA ALA A 156 -16.67 9.25 11.75
C ALA A 156 -15.71 8.29 12.48
N LEU A 157 -14.38 8.38 12.25
CA LEU A 157 -13.42 7.47 12.87
C LEU A 157 -12.94 7.99 14.20
N ASP A 158 -13.16 7.22 15.26
CA ASP A 158 -12.46 7.42 16.51
C ASP A 158 -11.24 6.48 16.62
N ARG A 159 -10.39 6.77 17.61
CA ARG A 159 -9.18 5.98 17.85
C ARG A 159 -9.50 4.52 18.22
N ALA A 160 -10.54 4.30 19.00
CA ALA A 160 -10.87 2.97 19.54
C ALA A 160 -11.33 2.04 18.40
N ASP A 161 -12.11 2.57 17.45
CA ASP A 161 -12.57 1.81 16.29
C ASP A 161 -11.42 1.45 15.36
N VAL A 162 -10.52 2.41 15.08
CA VAL A 162 -9.32 2.18 14.29
C VAL A 162 -8.42 1.10 14.94
N GLU A 163 -8.19 1.22 16.25
CA GLU A 163 -7.36 0.27 16.98
C GLU A 163 -8.00 -1.13 17.00
N ARG A 164 -9.29 -1.23 17.20
CA ARG A 164 -10.05 -2.50 17.18
C ARG A 164 -9.94 -3.16 15.80
N TRP A 165 -10.11 -2.40 14.74
CA TRP A 165 -10.02 -2.90 13.37
C TRP A 165 -8.61 -3.42 13.04
N LEU A 166 -7.57 -2.68 13.42
CA LEU A 166 -6.17 -3.08 13.21
C LEU A 166 -5.81 -4.35 13.99
N ARG A 167 -6.27 -4.50 15.25
CA ARG A 167 -5.97 -5.66 16.10
C ARG A 167 -6.41 -7.00 15.50
N THR A 168 -7.39 -7.01 14.63
CA THR A 168 -7.89 -8.23 13.98
C THR A 168 -7.17 -8.56 12.67
N ARG A 169 -6.29 -7.66 12.17
CA ARG A 169 -5.68 -7.76 10.84
C ARG A 169 -4.17 -7.61 10.81
N VAL A 170 -3.61 -7.02 11.85
CA VAL A 170 -2.18 -6.71 11.92
C VAL A 170 -1.57 -7.46 13.10
N ASP A 171 -0.39 -8.06 12.87
CA ASP A 171 0.37 -8.67 13.96
C ASP A 171 0.60 -7.64 15.09
N PRO A 172 0.43 -8.03 16.36
CA PRO A 172 0.59 -7.13 17.51
C PRO A 172 1.91 -6.36 17.53
N ALA A 173 2.99 -6.89 16.95
CA ALA A 173 4.27 -6.19 16.86
C ALA A 173 4.19 -4.91 16.01
N PHE A 174 3.31 -4.88 15.01
CA PHE A 174 3.15 -3.77 14.06
C PHE A 174 1.96 -2.86 14.37
N LEU A 175 1.25 -3.09 15.47
CA LEU A 175 0.21 -2.17 15.89
C LEU A 175 0.82 -0.81 16.23
N PRO A 176 0.27 0.31 15.71
CA PRO A 176 0.76 1.64 16.02
C PRO A 176 0.56 1.96 17.50
N ARG A 177 1.54 2.59 18.11
CA ARG A 177 1.41 3.11 19.48
C ARG A 177 0.93 4.55 19.51
N THR A 178 1.25 5.30 18.47
CA THR A 178 0.86 6.70 18.32
C THR A 178 -0.21 6.80 17.24
N PHE A 179 -1.31 7.48 17.57
CA PHE A 179 -2.42 7.76 16.68
C PHE A 179 -2.59 9.27 16.60
N ILE A 180 -2.53 9.82 15.39
CA ILE A 180 -2.67 11.24 15.12
C ILE A 180 -3.81 11.42 14.14
N ARG A 181 -4.92 11.97 14.62
CA ARG A 181 -6.01 12.37 13.76
C ARG A 181 -5.74 13.78 13.25
N VAL A 182 -5.91 13.98 11.95
CA VAL A 182 -5.77 15.26 11.27
C VAL A 182 -7.01 15.53 10.41
N ASP A 183 -7.24 16.77 10.03
CA ASP A 183 -8.32 17.12 9.12
C ASP A 183 -7.98 16.69 7.68
N LYS A 184 -6.69 16.77 7.32
CA LYS A 184 -6.17 16.33 6.01
C LYS A 184 -4.70 15.96 6.12
N LEU A 185 -4.27 14.92 5.40
CA LEU A 185 -2.85 14.57 5.31
C LEU A 185 -2.09 15.56 4.41
N PRO A 186 -0.81 15.87 4.73
CA PRO A 186 0.00 16.83 3.99
C PRO A 186 0.54 16.25 2.68
N ARG A 187 -0.35 15.91 1.75
CA ARG A 187 0.04 15.41 0.43
C ARG A 187 0.50 16.56 -0.47
N SER A 188 1.54 16.30 -1.27
CA SER A 188 1.93 17.18 -2.36
C SER A 188 0.90 17.17 -3.47
N GLU A 189 1.01 18.06 -4.45
CA GLU A 189 0.17 18.08 -5.66
C GLU A 189 0.21 16.75 -6.44
N SER A 190 1.33 16.05 -6.39
CA SER A 190 1.49 14.71 -6.97
C SER A 190 0.96 13.57 -6.09
N GLY A 191 0.26 13.87 -4.99
CA GLY A 191 -0.31 12.89 -4.05
C GLY A 191 0.69 12.24 -3.09
N LYS A 192 1.99 12.57 -3.17
CA LYS A 192 3.03 12.01 -2.30
C LYS A 192 2.96 12.60 -0.89
N LEU A 193 3.31 11.79 0.12
CA LEU A 193 3.46 12.22 1.51
C LEU A 193 4.93 12.48 1.81
N PRO A 194 5.36 13.76 1.93
CA PRO A 194 6.73 14.09 2.27
C PRO A 194 7.06 13.65 3.68
N ARG A 195 8.17 12.93 3.87
CA ARG A 195 8.54 12.39 5.18
C ARG A 195 8.71 13.48 6.24
N HIS A 196 9.31 14.61 5.88
CA HIS A 196 9.50 15.74 6.83
C HIS A 196 8.16 16.27 7.37
N ALA A 197 7.09 16.25 6.59
CA ALA A 197 5.75 16.66 7.02
C ALA A 197 5.14 15.68 8.03
N LEU A 198 5.36 14.37 7.82
CA LEU A 198 4.93 13.33 8.78
C LEU A 198 5.71 13.45 10.10
N ASP A 199 7.03 13.64 10.03
CA ASP A 199 7.88 13.83 11.22
C ASP A 199 7.50 15.10 11.99
N ALA A 200 7.09 16.18 11.30
CA ALA A 200 6.60 17.40 11.94
C ALA A 200 5.30 17.17 12.72
N LEU A 201 4.34 16.44 12.14
CA LEU A 201 3.09 16.06 12.81
C LEU A 201 3.36 15.19 14.05
N PHE A 202 4.25 14.21 13.92
CA PHE A 202 4.65 13.37 15.04
C PHE A 202 5.31 14.17 16.17
N ALA A 203 6.27 15.03 15.83
CA ALA A 203 6.94 15.89 16.80
C ALA A 203 5.97 16.88 17.51
N ALA A 204 5.00 17.44 16.79
CA ALA A 204 3.95 18.27 17.37
C ALA A 204 3.12 17.47 18.39
N ARG A 205 2.74 16.25 18.07
CA ARG A 205 2.01 15.36 18.98
C ARG A 205 2.80 15.02 20.23
N GLN A 206 4.11 14.76 20.09
CA GLN A 206 4.99 14.48 21.24
C GLN A 206 5.08 15.67 22.20
N ARG A 207 5.03 16.90 21.70
CA ARG A 207 5.03 18.13 22.51
C ARG A 207 3.66 18.47 23.12
N GLY A 208 2.63 17.64 22.94
CA GLY A 208 1.28 17.91 23.41
C GLY A 208 0.53 19.01 22.62
N ALA A 209 1.09 19.46 21.50
CA ALA A 209 0.46 20.46 20.64
C ALA A 209 -0.66 19.81 19.80
N LYS A 210 -1.78 20.52 19.65
CA LYS A 210 -2.82 20.14 18.68
C LYS A 210 -2.17 20.18 17.28
N PRO A 211 -2.39 19.16 16.44
CA PRO A 211 -1.86 19.18 15.07
C PRO A 211 -2.31 20.44 14.34
N PRO A 212 -1.41 21.10 13.58
CA PRO A 212 -1.78 22.29 12.84
C PRO A 212 -2.90 21.95 11.86
N ALA A 213 -3.94 22.79 11.86
CA ALA A 213 -4.92 22.76 10.77
C ALA A 213 -4.15 23.03 9.47
N THR A 214 -4.19 22.11 8.53
CA THR A 214 -3.56 22.27 7.21
C THR A 214 -4.36 23.30 6.42
N GLY A 215 -4.12 24.59 6.73
CA GLY A 215 -4.64 25.71 5.97
C GLY A 215 -3.97 25.74 4.61
N GLY A 216 -4.75 25.56 3.56
CA GLY A 216 -4.30 25.87 2.22
C GLY A 216 -3.88 27.34 2.16
N LYS A 217 -2.68 27.60 1.67
CA LYS A 217 -2.36 28.88 1.07
C LYS A 217 -2.64 28.76 -0.41
N THR A 218 -3.57 29.59 -0.82
CA THR A 218 -3.87 29.98 -2.20
C THR A 218 -2.66 30.07 -3.09
#